data_81128796680ebf1ce1a6f6f897f5dfc4
#
_entry.id   81128796680ebf1ce1a6f6f897f5dfc4
#
_cell.length_a   1.000
_cell.length_b   1.000
_cell.length_c   1.000
_cell.angle_alpha   90.00
_cell.angle_beta   90.00
_cell.angle_gamma   90.00
#
_symmetry.space_group_name_H-M   'P 1'
#
loop_
_entity.id
_entity.type
_entity.pdbx_description
1 polymer ?
#
loop_
_entity_poly.entity_id
_entity_poly.type
_entity_poly.pdbx_seq_one_letter_code
_entity_poly.pdbx_strand_id
1 'polypeptide(L)'
;MFPVVKILYRGHRGTQGYTVPASKEMNRTLSATRYNQPIPHMRARTSSGLRLAWLTSFLLATVFLPSSLCASSLADTARQLAHKIATTAGPGAFAVNVTNHSSLEDKSVREVRGALETQLQSEGVHTAKAEQAMGTVEVVLSESLREYVWTAEIVIGSDEKKVVLVSLPRSPTGTPYTAALPMVLKTALLFAQEQPILDVAQVEMPGGSRLLVLDGGRVAIYRHQGADSAGRWELEASLPIAHSRAFPRDLRGRLLLRRDHLFDAYLPGTFCRSTSNAAAPLTLTCNDSDDPWPLTPDDGSVRAFFAASRNFFTGALSPGIGKVSNVPSFYSAAALPRSGYTLWALAAVDGSLHLVDGMTDQAIHSGKWGSDLAAVHSSCGTGTQLLVSESGDTERDGLRAFEIPDREPVTASSALEYDARIVALWPESSGNGAITIVRRKDTGWYEAYRISISCGN
;
A
#
# COMPACT_ATOMS: atom_id res chain seq x y z
N MET A 1 51.77 2.90 -35.32
CA MET A 1 52.96 2.52 -34.56
C MET A 1 52.72 3.00 -33.11
N PHE A 2 52.18 2.15 -32.26
CA PHE A 2 51.97 2.41 -30.84
C PHE A 2 52.54 1.26 -30.04
N PRO A 3 53.23 1.49 -28.93
CA PRO A 3 53.95 0.45 -28.24
C PRO A 3 53.00 -0.34 -27.27
N VAL A 4 53.18 -1.65 -27.31
CA VAL A 4 52.55 -2.64 -26.43
C VAL A 4 53.34 -2.65 -25.10
N VAL A 5 52.64 -2.36 -24.01
CA VAL A 5 53.22 -2.53 -22.64
C VAL A 5 52.85 -3.92 -22.13
N LYS A 6 53.85 -4.76 -21.94
CA LYS A 6 53.77 -6.09 -21.35
C LYS A 6 53.95 -5.95 -19.82
N ILE A 7 52.92 -6.23 -19.03
CA ILE A 7 53.05 -6.34 -17.57
C ILE A 7 53.22 -7.81 -17.20
N LEU A 8 54.40 -8.11 -16.64
CA LEU A 8 54.78 -9.41 -16.09
C LEU A 8 54.27 -9.49 -14.62
N TYR A 9 53.37 -10.41 -14.33
CA TYR A 9 53.05 -10.77 -12.95
C TYR A 9 53.95 -11.91 -12.48
N ARG A 10 54.74 -11.62 -11.43
CA ARG A 10 55.60 -12.55 -10.74
C ARG A 10 54.83 -13.22 -9.61
N GLY A 11 54.60 -14.53 -9.70
CA GLY A 11 53.96 -15.31 -8.65
C GLY A 11 54.88 -15.51 -7.43
N HIS A 12 54.31 -15.33 -6.24
CA HIS A 12 54.87 -15.85 -5.01
C HIS A 12 54.01 -16.99 -4.49
N ARG A 13 54.58 -18.19 -4.47
CA ARG A 13 54.07 -19.34 -3.72
C ARG A 13 54.44 -19.16 -2.25
N GLY A 14 53.46 -19.27 -1.37
CA GLY A 14 53.64 -19.44 0.07
C GLY A 14 52.60 -20.44 0.58
N THR A 15 53.03 -21.69 0.71
CA THR A 15 52.29 -22.75 1.39
C THR A 15 52.51 -22.59 2.91
N GLN A 16 51.45 -22.36 3.69
CA GLN A 16 51.43 -22.62 5.12
C GLN A 16 50.23 -23.46 5.47
N GLY A 17 50.49 -24.70 5.83
CA GLY A 17 49.49 -25.62 6.38
C GLY A 17 49.17 -25.22 7.84
N TYR A 18 47.89 -25.18 8.15
CA TYR A 18 47.38 -25.16 9.52
C TYR A 18 46.69 -26.48 9.82
N THR A 19 47.29 -27.21 10.74
CA THR A 19 46.70 -28.39 11.41
C THR A 19 45.66 -27.93 12.43
N VAL A 20 44.45 -28.49 12.36
CA VAL A 20 43.37 -28.30 13.35
C VAL A 20 43.45 -29.43 14.36
N PRO A 21 43.49 -29.16 15.67
CA PRO A 21 43.37 -30.20 16.68
C PRO A 21 41.93 -30.62 16.89
N ALA A 22 41.71 -31.93 16.92
CA ALA A 22 40.47 -32.58 17.32
C ALA A 22 40.10 -32.25 18.76
N SER A 23 38.92 -31.74 19.02
CA SER A 23 38.33 -31.59 20.35
C SER A 23 37.20 -32.57 20.60
N LYS A 24 37.44 -33.39 21.54
CA LYS A 24 36.65 -34.28 22.39
C LYS A 24 35.12 -34.10 22.36
N GLU A 25 34.47 -35.21 22.08
CA GLU A 25 33.09 -35.50 22.46
C GLU A 25 32.86 -35.26 23.97
N MET A 26 31.82 -34.56 24.31
CA MET A 26 31.29 -34.46 25.65
C MET A 26 29.79 -34.80 25.63
N ASN A 27 29.51 -36.08 25.85
CA ASN A 27 28.18 -36.61 26.18
C ASN A 27 27.65 -35.90 27.42
N ARG A 28 26.50 -35.23 27.31
CA ARG A 28 25.66 -34.87 28.44
C ARG A 28 24.25 -35.38 28.21
N THR A 29 23.98 -36.48 28.84
CA THR A 29 22.65 -37.00 29.18
C THR A 29 21.91 -35.97 30.04
N LEU A 30 20.77 -35.46 29.56
CA LEU A 30 19.82 -34.70 30.35
C LEU A 30 18.55 -35.54 30.56
N SER A 31 18.37 -35.95 31.80
CA SER A 31 17.21 -36.64 32.34
C SER A 31 15.96 -35.77 32.29
N ALA A 32 14.89 -36.32 31.74
CA ALA A 32 13.55 -35.75 31.78
C ALA A 32 12.93 -35.92 33.18
N THR A 33 12.72 -34.80 33.87
CA THR A 33 11.90 -34.79 35.10
C THR A 33 10.49 -34.34 34.72
N ARG A 34 9.57 -35.32 34.80
CA ARG A 34 8.12 -35.09 34.71
C ARG A 34 7.66 -34.41 36.01
N TYR A 35 7.06 -33.25 35.87
CA TYR A 35 6.31 -32.61 36.95
C TYR A 35 4.81 -32.79 36.69
N ASN A 36 4.20 -33.71 37.43
CA ASN A 36 2.75 -33.86 37.55
C ASN A 36 2.31 -33.01 38.73
N GLN A 37 1.44 -32.04 38.53
CA GLN A 37 0.65 -31.43 39.60
C GLN A 37 -0.85 -31.54 39.25
N PRO A 38 -1.70 -31.91 40.22
CA PRO A 38 -3.13 -32.12 40.03
C PRO A 38 -3.94 -30.83 40.19
N ILE A 39 -4.99 -30.73 39.37
CA ILE A 39 -5.99 -29.69 39.35
C ILE A 39 -6.97 -29.92 40.54
N PRO A 40 -7.26 -28.89 41.38
CA PRO A 40 -8.30 -29.05 42.39
C PRO A 40 -9.70 -28.80 41.78
N HIS A 41 -10.58 -29.77 41.96
CA HIS A 41 -12.02 -29.69 41.70
C HIS A 41 -12.69 -28.70 42.67
N MET A 42 -13.30 -27.62 42.18
CA MET A 42 -14.23 -26.80 42.94
C MET A 42 -15.66 -27.30 42.73
N ARG A 43 -16.23 -27.80 43.82
CA ARG A 43 -17.64 -28.22 43.95
C ARG A 43 -18.57 -27.01 43.89
N ALA A 44 -19.58 -27.11 43.04
CA ALA A 44 -20.75 -26.23 43.07
C ALA A 44 -21.58 -26.53 44.36
N ARG A 45 -21.91 -25.48 45.07
CA ARG A 45 -22.93 -25.50 46.13
C ARG A 45 -24.16 -24.79 45.62
N THR A 46 -25.21 -25.55 45.40
CA THR A 46 -26.59 -25.09 45.27
C THR A 46 -27.11 -24.60 46.62
N SER A 47 -27.64 -23.38 46.65
CA SER A 47 -28.58 -22.97 47.70
C SER A 47 -29.74 -22.19 47.07
N SER A 48 -30.86 -22.86 47.02
CA SER A 48 -32.21 -22.37 46.81
C SER A 48 -32.62 -21.44 47.96
N GLY A 49 -33.26 -20.33 47.69
CA GLY A 49 -33.85 -19.44 48.71
C GLY A 49 -34.57 -18.26 48.11
N LEU A 50 -35.87 -18.45 47.87
CA LEU A 50 -36.95 -17.48 47.77
C LEU A 50 -36.64 -16.07 48.27
N ARG A 51 -36.87 -15.06 47.46
CA ARG A 51 -37.69 -13.86 47.84
C ARG A 51 -38.23 -13.18 46.58
N LEU A 52 -39.49 -13.34 46.43
CA LEU A 52 -40.41 -12.68 45.49
C LEU A 52 -40.68 -11.25 45.99
N ALA A 53 -40.96 -10.35 45.04
CA ALA A 53 -41.64 -9.05 45.22
C ALA A 53 -40.73 -7.81 45.35
N TRP A 54 -41.15 -6.83 44.58
CA TRP A 54 -40.78 -5.41 44.48
C TRP A 54 -39.68 -5.08 43.47
N LEU A 55 -40.10 -4.84 42.24
CA LEU A 55 -39.46 -3.87 41.29
C LEU A 55 -40.14 -3.92 39.92
N THR A 56 -41.44 -3.74 39.90
CA THR A 56 -42.20 -3.35 38.67
C THR A 56 -42.55 -1.90 38.78
N SER A 57 -41.61 -0.97 38.57
CA SER A 57 -41.93 0.46 38.42
C SER A 57 -40.67 1.30 38.08
N PHE A 58 -39.83 0.88 37.09
CA PHE A 58 -38.77 1.79 36.56
C PHE A 58 -38.37 1.42 35.13
N LEU A 59 -39.32 1.05 34.30
CA LEU A 59 -38.99 0.68 32.91
C LEU A 59 -39.93 1.39 31.91
N LEU A 60 -40.03 2.73 32.03
CA LEU A 60 -40.75 3.51 30.96
C LEU A 60 -40.28 4.98 30.90
N ALA A 61 -38.98 5.25 30.97
CA ALA A 61 -38.49 6.63 30.84
C ALA A 61 -37.09 6.74 30.19
N THR A 62 -36.75 5.85 29.22
CA THR A 62 -35.48 5.99 28.45
C THR A 62 -35.65 5.64 26.98
N VAL A 63 -36.70 6.15 26.32
CA VAL A 63 -36.82 6.07 24.85
C VAL A 63 -37.24 7.43 24.33
N PHE A 64 -36.42 8.46 24.54
CA PHE A 64 -36.40 9.69 23.75
C PHE A 64 -35.02 10.34 23.93
N LEU A 65 -33.97 9.66 23.42
CA LEU A 65 -32.78 10.38 23.01
C LEU A 65 -33.04 10.80 21.56
N PRO A 66 -33.06 12.10 21.26
CA PRO A 66 -33.18 12.55 19.89
C PRO A 66 -31.91 12.16 19.14
N SER A 67 -32.09 11.35 18.11
CA SER A 67 -31.10 11.07 17.08
C SER A 67 -30.88 12.33 16.21
N SER A 68 -30.29 13.35 16.78
CA SER A 68 -29.97 14.61 16.09
C SER A 68 -28.54 15.06 16.40
N LEU A 69 -27.57 14.21 16.05
CA LEU A 69 -26.15 14.57 16.11
C LEU A 69 -25.44 14.26 14.78
N CYS A 70 -26.15 14.48 13.67
CA CYS A 70 -25.55 14.83 12.37
C CYS A 70 -26.11 16.18 11.95
N ALA A 71 -26.04 17.18 12.84
CA ALA A 71 -26.11 18.58 12.42
C ALA A 71 -24.90 18.81 11.52
N SER A 72 -25.13 19.25 10.29
CA SER A 72 -24.15 19.24 9.22
C SER A 72 -22.90 19.99 9.67
N SER A 73 -21.74 19.41 9.51
CA SER A 73 -20.45 20.05 9.71
C SER A 73 -20.30 21.39 8.95
N LEU A 74 -21.13 21.61 7.92
CA LEU A 74 -21.25 22.85 7.16
C LEU A 74 -21.82 23.99 8.01
N ALA A 75 -22.90 23.76 8.76
CA ALA A 75 -23.49 24.79 9.62
C ALA A 75 -22.57 25.17 10.79
N ASP A 76 -21.84 24.19 11.34
CA ASP A 76 -20.85 24.48 12.38
C ASP A 76 -19.67 25.31 11.85
N THR A 77 -19.19 25.00 10.66
CA THR A 77 -18.12 25.77 10.00
C THR A 77 -18.60 27.18 9.64
N ALA A 78 -19.85 27.34 9.20
CA ALA A 78 -20.46 28.67 8.98
C ALA A 78 -20.51 29.50 10.27
N ARG A 79 -20.87 28.90 11.39
CA ARG A 79 -20.84 29.55 12.72
C ARG A 79 -19.42 29.98 13.13
N GLN A 80 -18.42 29.14 12.89
CA GLN A 80 -17.02 29.46 13.15
C GLN A 80 -16.53 30.64 12.30
N LEU A 81 -16.92 30.67 10.98
CA LEU A 81 -16.59 31.80 10.13
C LEU A 81 -17.25 33.08 10.61
N ALA A 82 -18.53 33.01 10.98
CA ALA A 82 -19.27 34.15 11.52
C ALA A 82 -18.61 34.71 12.79
N HIS A 83 -18.20 33.83 13.70
CA HIS A 83 -17.47 34.23 14.91
C HIS A 83 -16.15 34.96 14.60
N LYS A 84 -15.37 34.46 13.65
CA LYS A 84 -14.15 35.15 13.19
C LYS A 84 -14.45 36.50 12.56
N ILE A 85 -15.51 36.60 11.75
CA ILE A 85 -15.95 37.86 11.16
C ILE A 85 -16.31 38.84 12.27
N ALA A 86 -17.18 38.48 13.21
CA ALA A 86 -17.62 39.33 14.29
C ALA A 86 -16.47 39.80 15.18
N THR A 87 -15.55 38.91 15.53
CA THR A 87 -14.34 39.24 16.29
C THR A 87 -13.45 40.26 15.58
N THR A 88 -13.39 40.18 14.22
CA THR A 88 -12.53 41.04 13.42
C THR A 88 -13.19 42.37 13.04
N ALA A 89 -14.48 42.33 12.76
CA ALA A 89 -15.26 43.50 12.34
C ALA A 89 -15.76 44.36 13.50
N GLY A 90 -16.02 43.71 14.67
CA GLY A 90 -16.74 44.30 15.77
C GLY A 90 -18.26 44.42 15.53
N PRO A 91 -19.02 44.81 16.54
CA PRO A 91 -20.48 45.01 16.43
C PRO A 91 -20.82 46.18 15.47
N GLY A 92 -21.84 46.03 14.65
CA GLY A 92 -22.26 47.05 13.72
C GLY A 92 -23.11 46.56 12.55
N ALA A 93 -23.44 47.47 11.62
CA ALA A 93 -24.22 47.17 10.44
C ALA A 93 -23.27 46.97 9.22
N PHE A 94 -23.30 45.79 8.60
CA PHE A 94 -22.45 45.40 7.47
C PHE A 94 -23.28 44.93 6.28
N ALA A 95 -22.83 45.24 5.07
CA ALA A 95 -23.35 44.61 3.87
C ALA A 95 -22.68 43.26 3.67
N VAL A 96 -23.40 42.18 3.94
CA VAL A 96 -22.88 40.79 3.85
C VAL A 96 -23.30 40.20 2.51
N ASN A 97 -22.33 39.78 1.72
CA ASN A 97 -22.54 39.07 0.46
C ASN A 97 -21.89 37.68 0.53
N VAL A 98 -22.60 36.65 0.02
CA VAL A 98 -22.09 35.29 -0.02
C VAL A 98 -22.09 34.76 -1.44
N THR A 99 -20.92 34.43 -1.95
CA THR A 99 -20.73 33.91 -3.31
C THR A 99 -20.23 32.47 -3.24
N ASN A 100 -20.86 31.57 -4.02
CA ASN A 100 -20.47 30.17 -4.09
C ASN A 100 -19.62 29.89 -5.34
N HIS A 101 -18.37 29.46 -5.13
CA HIS A 101 -17.44 28.95 -6.13
C HIS A 101 -17.07 27.49 -5.85
N SER A 102 -17.88 26.78 -5.04
CA SER A 102 -17.69 25.39 -4.71
C SER A 102 -18.75 24.50 -5.37
N SER A 103 -18.62 23.20 -5.25
CA SER A 103 -19.61 22.21 -5.71
C SER A 103 -20.82 22.05 -4.76
N LEU A 104 -20.97 22.91 -3.73
CA LEU A 104 -22.11 22.85 -2.83
C LEU A 104 -23.41 23.14 -3.59
N GLU A 105 -24.40 22.27 -3.39
CA GLU A 105 -25.76 22.47 -3.93
C GLU A 105 -26.42 23.70 -3.33
N ASP A 106 -27.34 24.32 -4.07
CA ASP A 106 -28.08 25.51 -3.63
C ASP A 106 -28.77 25.34 -2.27
N LYS A 107 -29.18 24.12 -1.92
CA LYS A 107 -29.78 23.81 -0.62
C LYS A 107 -28.74 23.99 0.49
N SER A 108 -27.56 23.45 0.33
CA SER A 108 -26.45 23.54 1.29
C SER A 108 -25.95 24.98 1.40
N VAL A 109 -25.87 25.71 0.30
CA VAL A 109 -25.49 27.14 0.29
C VAL A 109 -26.49 27.98 1.10
N ARG A 110 -27.81 27.72 0.95
CA ARG A 110 -28.84 28.39 1.77
C ARG A 110 -28.71 28.06 3.27
N GLU A 111 -28.39 26.82 3.62
CA GLU A 111 -28.16 26.40 5.00
C GLU A 111 -26.94 27.11 5.60
N VAL A 112 -25.83 27.13 4.87
CA VAL A 112 -24.61 27.84 5.27
C VAL A 112 -24.89 29.33 5.48
N ARG A 113 -25.58 29.99 4.54
CA ARG A 113 -25.95 31.39 4.63
C ARG A 113 -26.82 31.66 5.85
N GLY A 114 -27.86 30.85 6.09
CA GLY A 114 -28.74 30.99 7.24
C GLY A 114 -27.99 30.80 8.58
N ALA A 115 -27.09 29.84 8.68
CA ALA A 115 -26.28 29.62 9.86
C ALA A 115 -25.30 30.79 10.11
N LEU A 116 -24.68 31.31 9.04
CA LEU A 116 -23.78 32.46 9.06
C LEU A 116 -24.51 33.71 9.57
N GLU A 117 -25.63 34.06 8.96
CA GLU A 117 -26.45 35.25 9.30
C GLU A 117 -26.97 35.18 10.73
N THR A 118 -27.46 34.04 11.16
CA THR A 118 -27.97 33.81 12.53
C THR A 118 -26.85 34.03 13.57
N GLN A 119 -25.67 33.50 13.30
CA GLN A 119 -24.54 33.62 14.20
C GLN A 119 -24.00 35.08 14.24
N LEU A 120 -23.86 35.72 13.09
CA LEU A 120 -23.44 37.12 12.98
C LEU A 120 -24.38 38.02 13.81
N GLN A 121 -25.71 37.83 13.66
CA GLN A 121 -26.69 38.59 14.40
C GLN A 121 -26.58 38.35 15.91
N SER A 122 -26.34 37.15 16.36
CA SER A 122 -26.15 36.83 17.79
C SER A 122 -24.89 37.47 18.37
N GLU A 123 -23.91 37.82 17.57
CA GLU A 123 -22.67 38.46 17.96
C GLU A 123 -22.66 39.98 17.70
N GLY A 124 -23.83 40.57 17.38
CA GLY A 124 -24.02 42.00 17.21
C GLY A 124 -23.63 42.56 15.85
N VAL A 125 -23.43 41.69 14.87
CA VAL A 125 -23.20 42.09 13.46
C VAL A 125 -24.53 41.98 12.71
N HIS A 126 -25.11 43.11 12.32
CA HIS A 126 -26.40 43.18 11.61
C HIS A 126 -26.22 43.32 10.12
N THR A 127 -26.94 42.52 9.35
CA THR A 127 -26.94 42.67 7.88
C THR A 127 -27.71 43.90 7.46
N ALA A 128 -27.10 44.78 6.67
CA ALA A 128 -27.70 46.02 6.16
C ALA A 128 -27.48 46.12 4.64
N LYS A 129 -28.24 47.05 4.02
CA LYS A 129 -27.98 47.41 2.63
C LYS A 129 -26.68 48.22 2.53
N ALA A 130 -26.03 48.19 1.36
CA ALA A 130 -24.73 48.83 1.19
C ALA A 130 -24.74 50.34 1.56
N GLU A 131 -25.85 51.04 1.31
CA GLU A 131 -25.98 52.47 1.62
C GLU A 131 -26.09 52.79 3.13
N GLN A 132 -26.40 51.78 3.94
CA GLN A 132 -26.61 51.86 5.42
C GLN A 132 -25.54 51.12 6.20
N ALA A 133 -24.63 50.47 5.52
CA ALA A 133 -23.58 49.67 6.13
C ALA A 133 -22.36 50.53 6.46
N MET A 134 -21.72 50.22 7.59
CA MET A 134 -20.44 50.83 7.97
C MET A 134 -19.23 50.13 7.33
N GLY A 135 -19.49 49.01 6.70
CA GLY A 135 -18.48 48.21 5.99
C GLY A 135 -19.11 47.07 5.20
N THR A 136 -18.28 46.36 4.45
CA THR A 136 -18.70 45.21 3.65
C THR A 136 -18.02 43.91 4.12
N VAL A 137 -18.74 42.80 4.01
CA VAL A 137 -18.23 41.48 4.25
C VAL A 137 -18.53 40.62 3.04
N GLU A 138 -17.49 40.31 2.25
CA GLU A 138 -17.59 39.42 1.09
C GLU A 138 -17.16 38.03 1.48
N VAL A 139 -18.11 37.08 1.56
CA VAL A 139 -17.87 35.68 1.86
C VAL A 139 -17.81 34.89 0.58
N VAL A 140 -16.71 34.18 0.37
CA VAL A 140 -16.49 33.30 -0.76
C VAL A 140 -16.42 31.87 -0.27
N LEU A 141 -17.37 31.04 -0.70
CA LEU A 141 -17.38 29.60 -0.48
C LEU A 141 -16.63 28.96 -1.64
N SER A 142 -15.40 28.54 -1.40
CA SER A 142 -14.55 27.86 -2.37
C SER A 142 -14.20 26.45 -1.88
N GLU A 143 -13.59 25.67 -2.75
CA GLU A 143 -13.14 24.32 -2.42
C GLU A 143 -11.80 23.99 -3.06
N SER A 144 -11.07 23.12 -2.38
CA SER A 144 -9.95 22.37 -2.93
C SER A 144 -10.39 20.92 -3.18
N LEU A 145 -9.48 20.07 -3.63
CA LEU A 145 -9.74 18.64 -3.77
C LEU A 145 -10.06 17.95 -2.42
N ARG A 146 -9.59 18.51 -1.30
CA ARG A 146 -9.65 17.88 0.03
C ARG A 146 -10.55 18.56 1.03
N GLU A 147 -10.83 19.83 0.83
CA GLU A 147 -11.55 20.63 1.82
C GLU A 147 -12.34 21.77 1.17
N TYR A 148 -13.42 22.14 1.80
CA TYR A 148 -14.04 23.44 1.56
C TYR A 148 -13.20 24.51 2.26
N VAL A 149 -12.86 25.56 1.57
CA VAL A 149 -12.08 26.69 2.08
C VAL A 149 -12.94 27.94 1.93
N TRP A 150 -13.46 28.43 3.04
CA TRP A 150 -14.32 29.61 3.05
C TRP A 150 -13.57 30.79 3.58
N THR A 151 -13.62 31.88 2.84
CA THR A 151 -12.94 33.12 3.18
C THR A 151 -13.96 34.24 3.32
N ALA A 152 -13.69 35.18 4.24
CA ALA A 152 -14.44 36.41 4.31
C ALA A 152 -13.46 37.58 4.27
N GLU A 153 -13.63 38.45 3.27
CA GLU A 153 -12.96 39.74 3.19
C GLU A 153 -13.84 40.80 3.88
N ILE A 154 -13.29 41.48 4.87
CA ILE A 154 -13.96 42.48 5.68
C ILE A 154 -13.33 43.84 5.36
N VAL A 155 -14.12 44.79 4.92
CA VAL A 155 -13.69 46.17 4.64
C VAL A 155 -14.43 47.11 5.54
N ILE A 156 -13.70 47.88 6.35
CA ILE A 156 -14.26 48.88 7.28
C ILE A 156 -13.65 50.23 6.92
N GLY A 157 -14.50 51.19 6.52
CA GLY A 157 -14.03 52.50 6.04
C GLY A 157 -13.37 52.40 4.69
N SER A 158 -12.39 53.28 4.41
CA SER A 158 -11.86 53.46 3.06
C SER A 158 -10.67 52.57 2.69
N ASP A 159 -9.90 52.03 3.63
CA ASP A 159 -8.59 51.45 3.28
C ASP A 159 -8.15 50.20 3.98
N GLU A 160 -8.82 49.70 5.03
CA GLU A 160 -8.35 48.52 5.74
C GLU A 160 -9.14 47.27 5.35
N LYS A 161 -8.48 46.35 4.65
CA LYS A 161 -9.00 45.04 4.32
C LYS A 161 -8.46 43.99 5.26
N LYS A 162 -9.36 43.22 5.88
CA LYS A 162 -9.01 42.06 6.74
C LYS A 162 -9.62 40.81 6.12
N VAL A 163 -8.88 39.73 6.17
CA VAL A 163 -9.36 38.43 5.66
C VAL A 163 -9.34 37.40 6.79
N VAL A 164 -10.46 36.71 6.94
CA VAL A 164 -10.58 35.56 7.84
C VAL A 164 -10.91 34.31 7.03
N LEU A 165 -10.51 33.15 7.52
CA LEU A 165 -10.62 31.89 6.80
C LEU A 165 -11.01 30.76 7.76
N VAL A 166 -11.85 29.85 7.28
CA VAL A 166 -12.12 28.53 7.88
C VAL A 166 -12.00 27.46 6.82
N SER A 167 -11.61 26.25 7.22
CA SER A 167 -11.64 25.10 6.34
C SER A 167 -12.41 23.93 6.99
N LEU A 168 -13.02 23.10 6.13
CA LEU A 168 -13.76 21.93 6.50
C LEU A 168 -13.37 20.79 5.55
N PRO A 169 -12.98 19.62 6.04
CA PRO A 169 -12.73 18.47 5.20
C PRO A 169 -13.92 18.18 4.28
N ARG A 170 -13.65 18.09 2.98
CA ARG A 170 -14.63 17.72 1.97
C ARG A 170 -14.72 16.22 1.90
N SER A 171 -15.92 15.68 2.07
CA SER A 171 -16.16 14.29 1.65
C SER A 171 -16.08 14.25 0.12
N PRO A 172 -15.28 13.35 -0.46
CA PRO A 172 -15.18 13.26 -1.93
C PRO A 172 -16.57 13.11 -2.53
N THR A 173 -16.94 14.03 -3.43
CA THR A 173 -18.20 14.00 -4.16
C THR A 173 -18.12 12.98 -5.30
N GLY A 174 -18.38 11.78 -5.00
CA GLY A 174 -18.57 10.70 -5.92
C GLY A 174 -19.11 9.56 -5.11
N THR A 175 -20.31 9.04 -5.37
CA THR A 175 -20.99 7.99 -4.60
C THR A 175 -20.55 7.91 -3.15
N PRO A 176 -21.41 8.00 -2.14
CA PRO A 176 -20.94 8.01 -0.77
C PRO A 176 -19.94 6.86 -0.61
N TYR A 177 -18.65 7.21 -0.44
CA TYR A 177 -17.66 6.25 -0.01
C TYR A 177 -18.15 5.81 1.35
N THR A 178 -18.92 4.76 1.33
CA THR A 178 -19.23 4.03 2.56
C THR A 178 -17.86 3.68 3.05
N ALA A 179 -17.42 4.28 4.14
CA ALA A 179 -16.10 4.07 4.71
C ALA A 179 -15.85 2.56 4.63
N ALA A 180 -15.04 2.15 3.65
CA ALA A 180 -14.86 0.73 3.36
C ALA A 180 -14.52 0.10 4.69
N LEU A 181 -15.22 -0.94 5.06
CA LEU A 181 -14.93 -1.69 6.27
C LEU A 181 -13.43 -1.88 6.33
N PRO A 182 -12.74 -1.60 7.45
CA PRO A 182 -11.31 -1.64 7.50
C PRO A 182 -10.84 -2.98 6.94
N MET A 183 -10.00 -2.93 5.92
CA MET A 183 -9.45 -4.14 5.31
C MET A 183 -8.41 -4.73 6.22
N VAL A 184 -8.39 -6.05 6.27
CA VAL A 184 -7.42 -6.82 7.05
C VAL A 184 -6.50 -7.57 6.10
N LEU A 185 -5.20 -7.31 6.23
CA LEU A 185 -4.17 -8.07 5.53
C LEU A 185 -3.91 -9.36 6.29
N LYS A 186 -4.01 -10.50 5.61
CA LYS A 186 -3.68 -11.82 6.16
C LYS A 186 -2.45 -12.36 5.48
N THR A 187 -1.58 -13.01 6.25
CA THR A 187 -0.35 -13.62 5.77
C THR A 187 -0.38 -15.12 5.94
N ALA A 188 0.24 -15.82 5.00
CA ALA A 188 0.53 -17.24 5.12
C ALA A 188 1.95 -17.50 4.60
N LEU A 189 2.80 -18.11 5.44
CA LEU A 189 4.14 -18.51 5.02
C LEU A 189 4.02 -19.58 3.94
N LEU A 190 4.61 -19.32 2.77
CA LEU A 190 4.67 -20.27 1.64
C LEU A 190 5.97 -21.06 1.66
N PHE A 191 7.09 -20.37 1.87
CA PHE A 191 8.41 -20.96 1.74
C PHE A 191 9.46 -20.15 2.48
N ALA A 192 10.53 -20.82 2.93
CA ALA A 192 11.68 -20.21 3.57
C ALA A 192 12.98 -20.92 3.21
N GLN A 193 14.05 -20.14 2.99
CA GLN A 193 15.41 -20.67 2.73
C GLN A 193 16.48 -19.66 3.14
N GLU A 194 17.73 -20.12 3.22
CA GLU A 194 18.89 -19.25 3.51
C GLU A 194 19.31 -18.41 2.27
N GLN A 195 19.19 -19.00 1.08
CA GLN A 195 19.54 -18.30 -0.17
C GLN A 195 18.53 -17.19 -0.48
N PRO A 196 18.95 -16.09 -1.12
CA PRO A 196 18.04 -15.05 -1.56
C PRO A 196 16.86 -15.61 -2.37
N ILE A 197 15.66 -15.15 -2.06
CA ILE A 197 14.46 -15.36 -2.87
C ILE A 197 14.18 -14.06 -3.60
N LEU A 198 14.07 -14.10 -4.93
CA LEU A 198 13.79 -12.92 -5.75
C LEU A 198 12.32 -12.84 -6.14
N ASP A 199 11.73 -13.99 -6.45
CA ASP A 199 10.30 -14.14 -6.74
C ASP A 199 9.85 -15.58 -6.52
N VAL A 200 8.55 -15.75 -6.27
CA VAL A 200 7.92 -17.05 -6.07
C VAL A 200 6.61 -17.10 -6.85
N ALA A 201 6.39 -18.19 -7.57
CA ALA A 201 5.14 -18.43 -8.28
C ALA A 201 4.59 -19.82 -7.92
N GLN A 202 3.29 -19.90 -7.63
CA GLN A 202 2.61 -21.17 -7.46
C GLN A 202 1.81 -21.50 -8.72
N VAL A 203 1.90 -22.75 -9.15
CA VAL A 203 1.21 -23.25 -10.34
C VAL A 203 0.62 -24.62 -10.08
N GLU A 204 -0.59 -24.84 -10.56
CA GLU A 204 -1.23 -26.15 -10.56
C GLU A 204 -0.80 -26.93 -11.81
N MET A 205 -0.24 -28.11 -11.62
CA MET A 205 0.22 -28.99 -12.67
C MET A 205 -0.41 -30.38 -12.53
N PRO A 206 -0.42 -31.22 -13.60
CA PRO A 206 -0.76 -32.62 -13.45
C PRO A 206 0.10 -33.26 -12.35
N GLY A 207 -0.55 -33.84 -11.34
CA GLY A 207 0.13 -34.39 -10.16
C GLY A 207 0.29 -33.43 -8.98
N GLY A 208 -0.42 -32.29 -8.98
CA GLY A 208 -0.58 -31.39 -7.83
C GLY A 208 0.16 -30.06 -7.97
N SER A 209 0.08 -29.27 -6.93
CA SER A 209 0.63 -27.91 -6.88
C SER A 209 2.17 -27.91 -6.86
N ARG A 210 2.75 -26.98 -7.58
CA ARG A 210 4.19 -26.72 -7.62
C ARG A 210 4.47 -25.29 -7.17
N LEU A 211 5.58 -25.13 -6.48
CA LEU A 211 6.14 -23.82 -6.12
C LEU A 211 7.44 -23.60 -6.89
N LEU A 212 7.48 -22.57 -7.69
CA LEU A 212 8.67 -22.12 -8.38
C LEU A 212 9.33 -21.02 -7.55
N VAL A 213 10.61 -21.17 -7.26
CA VAL A 213 11.40 -20.22 -6.46
C VAL A 213 12.56 -19.74 -7.32
N LEU A 214 12.60 -18.46 -7.61
CA LEU A 214 13.70 -17.81 -8.32
C LEU A 214 14.74 -17.32 -7.31
N ASP A 215 15.96 -17.76 -7.49
CA ASP A 215 17.16 -17.16 -6.86
C ASP A 215 18.12 -16.62 -7.94
N GLY A 216 19.26 -16.07 -7.53
CA GLY A 216 20.22 -15.50 -8.49
C GLY A 216 20.90 -16.53 -9.41
N GLY A 217 20.85 -17.81 -9.09
CA GLY A 217 21.58 -18.86 -9.83
C GLY A 217 20.68 -19.91 -10.44
N ARG A 218 19.41 -19.97 -10.07
CA ARG A 218 18.49 -21.03 -10.54
C ARG A 218 17.02 -20.67 -10.35
N VAL A 219 16.18 -21.45 -11.02
CA VAL A 219 14.77 -21.62 -10.66
C VAL A 219 14.60 -23.00 -10.06
N ALA A 220 14.29 -23.08 -8.77
CA ALA A 220 13.98 -24.31 -8.08
C ALA A 220 12.48 -24.60 -8.14
N ILE A 221 12.12 -25.84 -8.41
CA ILE A 221 10.72 -26.30 -8.48
C ILE A 221 10.50 -27.29 -7.36
N TYR A 222 9.54 -26.97 -6.52
CA TYR A 222 9.14 -27.79 -5.39
C TYR A 222 7.75 -28.37 -5.62
N ARG A 223 7.55 -29.62 -5.21
CA ARG A 223 6.25 -30.28 -5.20
C ARG A 223 5.67 -30.23 -3.81
N HIS A 224 4.38 -29.94 -3.73
CA HIS A 224 3.66 -30.05 -2.47
C HIS A 224 3.41 -31.51 -2.13
N GLN A 225 3.84 -31.94 -0.93
CA GLN A 225 3.55 -33.26 -0.39
C GLN A 225 2.48 -33.14 0.70
N GLY A 226 1.40 -33.90 0.55
CA GLY A 226 0.25 -33.92 1.45
C GLY A 226 -1.00 -33.32 0.83
N ALA A 227 -2.15 -33.79 1.31
CA ALA A 227 -3.47 -33.27 0.89
C ALA A 227 -3.85 -31.98 1.61
N ASP A 228 -3.14 -31.62 2.67
CA ASP A 228 -3.46 -30.51 3.56
C ASP A 228 -2.59 -29.29 3.29
N SER A 229 -3.08 -28.10 3.62
CA SER A 229 -2.32 -26.83 3.56
C SER A 229 -1.05 -26.80 4.43
N ALA A 230 -0.89 -27.75 5.36
CA ALA A 230 0.29 -27.96 6.19
C ALA A 230 1.35 -28.87 5.54
N GLY A 231 1.15 -29.29 4.27
CA GLY A 231 2.08 -30.14 3.53
C GLY A 231 3.46 -29.50 3.37
N ARG A 232 4.45 -30.37 3.19
CA ARG A 232 5.85 -29.95 3.01
C ARG A 232 6.18 -29.79 1.53
N TRP A 233 6.98 -28.76 1.21
CA TRP A 233 7.57 -28.58 -0.12
C TRP A 233 8.82 -29.44 -0.27
N GLU A 234 8.86 -30.30 -1.29
CA GLU A 234 10.00 -31.13 -1.63
C GLU A 234 10.59 -30.70 -2.98
N LEU A 235 11.91 -30.55 -3.03
CA LEU A 235 12.60 -30.17 -4.27
C LEU A 235 12.42 -31.26 -5.35
N GLU A 236 11.77 -30.90 -6.43
CA GLU A 236 11.52 -31.77 -7.59
C GLU A 236 12.57 -31.56 -8.70
N ALA A 237 12.90 -30.29 -8.97
CA ALA A 237 13.87 -29.93 -10.00
C ALA A 237 14.61 -28.63 -9.66
N SER A 238 15.81 -28.49 -10.21
CA SER A 238 16.62 -27.28 -10.12
C SER A 238 17.14 -26.93 -11.50
N LEU A 239 16.70 -25.79 -12.03
CA LEU A 239 17.03 -25.30 -13.37
C LEU A 239 18.08 -24.19 -13.25
N PRO A 240 19.34 -24.43 -13.62
CA PRO A 240 20.39 -23.42 -13.47
C PRO A 240 20.16 -22.24 -14.42
N ILE A 241 20.46 -21.03 -13.94
CA ILE A 241 20.47 -19.81 -14.73
C ILE A 241 21.90 -19.53 -15.17
N ALA A 242 22.14 -19.62 -16.47
CA ALA A 242 23.39 -19.19 -17.06
C ALA A 242 23.35 -17.68 -17.32
N HIS A 243 24.32 -16.93 -16.81
CA HIS A 243 24.47 -15.50 -17.05
C HIS A 243 25.96 -15.15 -17.26
N SER A 244 26.22 -14.17 -18.14
CA SER A 244 27.57 -13.73 -18.45
C SER A 244 27.97 -12.47 -17.68
N ARG A 245 27.00 -11.70 -17.18
CA ARG A 245 27.19 -10.41 -16.50
C ARG A 245 27.16 -10.58 -14.99
N ALA A 246 27.97 -9.81 -14.27
CA ALA A 246 27.88 -9.76 -12.82
C ALA A 246 26.56 -9.10 -12.37
N PHE A 247 25.88 -9.71 -11.42
CA PHE A 247 24.65 -9.16 -10.85
C PHE A 247 24.95 -8.03 -9.86
N PRO A 248 24.03 -7.05 -9.71
CA PRO A 248 24.12 -6.04 -8.67
C PRO A 248 23.98 -6.68 -7.27
N ARG A 249 24.45 -5.98 -6.24
CA ARG A 249 24.42 -6.47 -4.87
C ARG A 249 23.01 -6.79 -4.36
N ASP A 250 22.05 -5.89 -4.64
CA ASP A 250 20.65 -6.04 -4.26
C ASP A 250 19.87 -6.52 -5.48
N LEU A 251 20.03 -7.80 -5.81
CA LEU A 251 19.46 -8.39 -7.01
C LEU A 251 17.93 -8.39 -6.94
N ARG A 252 17.28 -7.92 -8.00
CA ARG A 252 15.86 -8.12 -8.27
C ARG A 252 15.67 -9.15 -9.37
N GLY A 253 14.57 -9.89 -9.29
CA GLY A 253 14.20 -10.85 -10.32
C GLY A 253 12.69 -11.00 -10.35
N ARG A 254 12.19 -11.52 -11.46
CA ARG A 254 10.76 -11.75 -11.67
C ARG A 254 10.49 -13.08 -12.33
N LEU A 255 9.49 -13.82 -11.84
CA LEU A 255 8.89 -14.98 -12.48
C LEU A 255 7.53 -14.62 -13.05
N LEU A 256 7.30 -14.93 -14.31
CA LEU A 256 6.01 -14.75 -14.96
C LEU A 256 5.53 -16.08 -15.53
N LEU A 257 4.43 -16.60 -15.00
CA LEU A 257 3.77 -17.79 -15.55
C LEU A 257 3.22 -17.49 -16.94
N ARG A 258 3.34 -18.46 -17.85
CA ARG A 258 2.92 -18.34 -19.26
C ARG A 258 1.95 -19.46 -19.65
N ARG A 259 1.19 -19.23 -20.71
CA ARG A 259 0.21 -20.21 -21.20
C ARG A 259 0.81 -21.20 -22.19
N ASP A 260 1.78 -20.76 -22.98
CA ASP A 260 2.44 -21.53 -24.05
C ASP A 260 3.66 -22.32 -23.53
N HIS A 261 4.26 -21.87 -22.46
CA HIS A 261 5.34 -22.52 -21.73
C HIS A 261 5.16 -22.23 -20.23
N LEU A 262 5.93 -22.88 -19.35
CA LEU A 262 5.61 -22.80 -17.93
C LEU A 262 5.85 -21.41 -17.36
N PHE A 263 7.05 -20.81 -17.61
CA PHE A 263 7.40 -19.49 -17.10
C PHE A 263 8.51 -18.79 -17.89
N ASP A 264 8.55 -17.48 -17.78
CA ASP A 264 9.69 -16.62 -18.07
C ASP A 264 10.33 -16.15 -16.76
N ALA A 265 11.66 -16.05 -16.70
CA ALA A 265 12.39 -15.45 -15.60
C ALA A 265 13.22 -14.24 -16.10
N TYR A 266 13.09 -13.14 -15.43
CA TYR A 266 13.78 -11.89 -15.71
C TYR A 266 14.75 -11.56 -14.57
N LEU A 267 16.01 -11.33 -14.93
CA LEU A 267 17.05 -10.83 -14.04
C LEU A 267 17.80 -9.69 -14.75
N PRO A 268 18.51 -8.83 -14.01
CA PRO A 268 19.27 -7.74 -14.61
C PRO A 268 20.23 -8.24 -15.69
N GLY A 269 19.98 -7.85 -16.95
CA GLY A 269 20.79 -8.24 -18.09
C GLY A 269 20.63 -9.70 -18.58
N THR A 270 19.65 -10.45 -18.04
CA THR A 270 19.42 -11.86 -18.37
C THR A 270 17.93 -12.16 -18.47
N PHE A 271 17.55 -12.84 -19.52
CA PHE A 271 16.21 -13.37 -19.74
C PHE A 271 16.26 -14.89 -19.91
N CYS A 272 15.42 -15.61 -19.19
CA CYS A 272 15.32 -17.06 -19.26
C CYS A 272 13.89 -17.49 -19.60
N ARG A 273 13.76 -18.48 -20.46
CA ARG A 273 12.49 -19.10 -20.84
C ARG A 273 12.51 -20.58 -20.55
N SER A 274 11.48 -21.07 -19.88
CA SER A 274 11.29 -22.51 -19.70
C SER A 274 10.76 -23.14 -20.99
N THR A 275 11.16 -24.38 -21.25
CA THR A 275 10.46 -25.21 -22.20
C THR A 275 9.34 -25.93 -21.50
N SER A 276 8.17 -25.99 -22.13
CA SER A 276 7.06 -26.81 -21.66
C SER A 276 6.71 -27.82 -22.73
N ASN A 277 7.28 -28.98 -22.58
CA ASN A 277 6.77 -30.11 -23.31
C ASN A 277 6.37 -31.18 -22.30
N ALA A 278 5.12 -31.56 -22.29
CA ALA A 278 4.59 -32.59 -21.36
C ALA A 278 5.34 -33.95 -21.47
N ALA A 279 6.07 -34.16 -22.54
CA ALA A 279 6.81 -35.39 -22.82
C ALA A 279 8.33 -35.30 -22.58
N ALA A 280 8.87 -34.10 -22.27
CA ALA A 280 10.30 -33.90 -22.04
C ALA A 280 10.56 -33.36 -20.64
N PRO A 281 11.72 -33.57 -20.00
CA PRO A 281 12.06 -32.90 -18.76
C PRO A 281 12.05 -31.38 -18.99
N LEU A 282 11.50 -30.62 -18.04
CA LEU A 282 11.51 -29.18 -18.07
C LEU A 282 12.95 -28.66 -18.09
N THR A 283 13.25 -27.79 -19.03
CA THR A 283 14.56 -27.15 -19.19
C THR A 283 14.42 -25.64 -19.20
N LEU A 284 15.51 -24.93 -18.92
CA LEU A 284 15.58 -23.47 -18.91
C LEU A 284 16.64 -23.01 -19.91
N THR A 285 16.26 -22.14 -20.84
CA THR A 285 17.17 -21.50 -21.77
C THR A 285 17.32 -20.03 -21.36
N CYS A 286 18.54 -19.61 -21.09
CA CYS A 286 18.88 -18.24 -20.69
C CYS A 286 19.75 -17.56 -21.74
N ASN A 287 19.51 -16.27 -21.97
CA ASN A 287 20.27 -15.41 -22.86
C ASN A 287 20.53 -14.06 -22.18
N ASP A 288 21.64 -13.43 -22.52
CA ASP A 288 21.84 -12.02 -22.18
C ASP A 288 20.79 -11.18 -22.89
N SER A 289 20.12 -10.30 -22.15
CA SER A 289 19.06 -9.45 -22.69
C SER A 289 18.94 -8.16 -21.88
N ASP A 290 18.84 -7.07 -22.62
CA ASP A 290 18.47 -5.75 -22.10
C ASP A 290 17.04 -5.38 -22.54
N ASP A 291 16.25 -6.36 -22.97
CA ASP A 291 14.85 -6.18 -23.35
C ASP A 291 13.99 -5.69 -22.18
N PRO A 292 12.96 -4.88 -22.45
CA PRO A 292 12.13 -4.35 -21.40
C PRO A 292 11.30 -5.44 -20.73
N TRP A 293 11.23 -5.39 -19.38
CA TRP A 293 10.47 -6.33 -18.58
C TRP A 293 8.97 -6.00 -18.58
N PRO A 294 8.08 -6.98 -18.63
CA PRO A 294 6.65 -6.77 -18.43
C PRO A 294 6.36 -6.23 -17.02
N LEU A 295 5.53 -5.19 -16.94
CA LEU A 295 5.16 -4.59 -15.65
C LEU A 295 4.01 -5.33 -14.95
N THR A 296 3.24 -6.12 -15.69
CA THR A 296 2.15 -6.94 -15.15
C THR A 296 2.37 -8.43 -15.43
N PRO A 297 1.74 -9.34 -14.64
CA PRO A 297 1.79 -10.79 -14.91
C PRO A 297 1.17 -11.20 -16.25
N ASP A 298 0.15 -10.48 -16.70
CA ASP A 298 -0.49 -10.71 -18.00
C ASP A 298 0.50 -10.44 -19.14
N ASP A 299 0.16 -10.77 -20.37
CA ASP A 299 1.04 -10.61 -21.57
C ASP A 299 1.47 -9.15 -21.83
N GLY A 300 1.32 -8.35 -20.81
CA GLY A 300 1.94 -7.07 -20.52
C GLY A 300 1.96 -6.13 -21.71
N SER A 301 0.85 -5.45 -21.93
CA SER A 301 0.83 -4.37 -22.90
C SER A 301 1.90 -3.31 -22.64
N VAL A 302 2.33 -3.14 -21.38
CA VAL A 302 3.34 -2.15 -20.96
C VAL A 302 4.56 -2.86 -20.39
N ARG A 303 5.72 -2.48 -20.89
CA ARG A 303 7.04 -2.96 -20.45
C ARG A 303 7.93 -1.78 -20.14
N ALA A 304 8.92 -1.97 -19.28
CA ALA A 304 9.90 -0.95 -18.94
C ALA A 304 11.32 -1.48 -18.99
N PHE A 305 12.27 -0.62 -19.37
CA PHE A 305 13.68 -0.96 -19.42
C PHE A 305 14.29 -0.96 -18.02
N PHE A 306 14.85 -2.10 -17.64
CA PHE A 306 15.50 -2.27 -16.34
C PHE A 306 16.98 -1.90 -16.42
N ALA A 307 17.45 -1.01 -15.55
CA ALA A 307 18.86 -0.63 -15.47
C ALA A 307 19.64 -1.69 -14.67
N ALA A 308 20.25 -2.64 -15.36
CA ALA A 308 20.93 -3.79 -14.77
C ALA A 308 21.99 -3.42 -13.70
N SER A 309 22.66 -2.27 -13.83
CA SER A 309 23.68 -1.80 -12.88
C SER A 309 23.11 -1.01 -11.69
N ARG A 310 21.84 -0.60 -11.74
CA ARG A 310 21.22 0.33 -10.77
C ARG A 310 20.05 -0.24 -9.99
N ASN A 311 19.59 -1.44 -10.39
CA ASN A 311 18.51 -2.18 -9.74
C ASN A 311 17.14 -1.46 -9.70
N PHE A 312 16.82 -0.69 -10.74
CA PHE A 312 15.52 -0.03 -10.92
C PHE A 312 15.19 0.13 -12.42
N PHE A 313 13.94 0.43 -12.74
CA PHE A 313 13.49 0.74 -14.09
C PHE A 313 13.85 2.17 -14.47
N THR A 314 14.38 2.38 -15.67
CA THR A 314 14.87 3.69 -16.14
C THR A 314 13.78 4.74 -16.32
N GLY A 315 12.51 4.31 -16.36
CA GLY A 315 11.36 5.16 -16.67
C GLY A 315 10.99 5.18 -18.15
N ALA A 316 11.81 4.63 -19.03
CA ALA A 316 11.43 4.45 -20.45
C ALA A 316 10.45 3.27 -20.58
N LEU A 317 9.30 3.50 -21.21
CA LEU A 317 8.20 2.53 -21.37
C LEU A 317 8.11 2.07 -22.84
N SER A 318 7.74 0.79 -23.07
CA SER A 318 7.56 0.25 -24.41
C SER A 318 6.41 -0.80 -24.44
N PRO A 319 5.28 -0.53 -25.10
CA PRO A 319 4.81 0.78 -25.52
C PRO A 319 4.61 1.71 -24.31
N GLY A 320 4.39 3.01 -24.54
CA GLY A 320 4.02 3.95 -23.47
C GLY A 320 2.64 3.64 -22.90
N ILE A 321 2.33 4.24 -21.75
CA ILE A 321 0.99 4.26 -21.16
C ILE A 321 0.24 5.40 -21.84
N GLY A 322 -0.62 5.08 -22.82
CA GLY A 322 -1.29 6.09 -23.63
C GLY A 322 -0.29 7.02 -24.35
N LYS A 323 -0.31 8.32 -24.02
CA LYS A 323 0.63 9.34 -24.55
C LYS A 323 1.91 9.46 -23.73
N VAL A 324 1.98 8.83 -22.56
CA VAL A 324 3.13 8.90 -21.66
C VAL A 324 4.11 7.78 -22.01
N SER A 325 5.23 8.13 -22.61
CA SER A 325 6.29 7.19 -23.00
C SER A 325 7.47 7.16 -22.00
N ASN A 326 7.58 8.20 -21.17
CA ASN A 326 8.61 8.31 -20.14
C ASN A 326 7.98 8.76 -18.83
N VAL A 327 8.44 8.15 -17.75
CA VAL A 327 8.10 8.48 -16.37
C VAL A 327 9.40 8.61 -15.57
N PRO A 328 9.40 9.13 -14.35
CA PRO A 328 10.57 9.05 -13.49
C PRO A 328 11.05 7.61 -13.31
N SER A 329 12.34 7.42 -13.02
CA SER A 329 12.86 6.10 -12.69
C SER A 329 12.14 5.53 -11.47
N PHE A 330 11.81 4.23 -11.50
CA PHE A 330 10.99 3.60 -10.47
C PHE A 330 11.46 2.19 -10.13
N TYR A 331 11.13 1.72 -8.94
CA TYR A 331 11.46 0.37 -8.47
C TYR A 331 10.41 -0.67 -8.84
N SER A 332 9.15 -0.33 -8.76
CA SER A 332 8.02 -1.23 -9.03
C SER A 332 6.82 -0.49 -9.60
N ALA A 333 5.94 -1.23 -10.26
CA ALA A 333 4.71 -0.71 -10.86
C ALA A 333 3.53 -1.64 -10.58
N ALA A 334 2.34 -1.05 -10.45
CA ALA A 334 1.09 -1.78 -10.30
C ALA A 334 0.02 -1.20 -11.23
N ALA A 335 -0.72 -2.07 -11.90
CA ALA A 335 -1.83 -1.71 -12.78
C ALA A 335 -3.15 -1.80 -12.02
N LEU A 336 -3.90 -0.72 -11.99
CA LEU A 336 -5.19 -0.59 -11.33
C LEU A 336 -6.27 -0.39 -12.40
N PRO A 337 -7.01 -1.45 -12.80
CA PRO A 337 -8.07 -1.35 -13.79
C PRO A 337 -9.14 -0.35 -13.35
N ARG A 338 -9.61 0.49 -14.28
CA ARG A 338 -10.69 1.44 -14.15
C ARG A 338 -11.68 1.27 -15.28
N SER A 339 -12.86 1.86 -15.14
CA SER A 339 -13.82 1.88 -16.25
C SER A 339 -13.24 2.68 -17.42
N GLY A 340 -12.85 1.98 -18.50
CA GLY A 340 -12.35 2.58 -19.73
C GLY A 340 -10.84 2.86 -19.81
N TYR A 341 -10.06 2.70 -18.73
CA TYR A 341 -8.61 2.89 -18.74
C TYR A 341 -7.92 2.10 -17.62
N THR A 342 -6.61 2.06 -17.62
CA THR A 342 -5.80 1.52 -16.52
C THR A 342 -5.04 2.67 -15.87
N LEU A 343 -5.21 2.83 -14.55
CA LEU A 343 -4.38 3.72 -13.76
C LEU A 343 -3.13 2.95 -13.31
N TRP A 344 -1.96 3.47 -13.61
CA TRP A 344 -0.70 2.88 -13.19
C TRP A 344 -0.17 3.60 -11.96
N ALA A 345 0.25 2.84 -10.97
CA ALA A 345 0.96 3.32 -9.80
C ALA A 345 2.43 2.92 -9.91
N LEU A 346 3.35 3.84 -9.71
CA LEU A 346 4.80 3.64 -9.81
C LEU A 346 5.47 4.12 -8.52
N ALA A 347 6.28 3.26 -7.89
CA ALA A 347 7.14 3.66 -6.76
C ALA A 347 8.42 4.28 -7.31
N ALA A 348 8.48 5.60 -7.37
CA ALA A 348 9.60 6.31 -7.95
C ALA A 348 10.85 6.25 -7.05
N VAL A 349 12.02 6.38 -7.67
CA VAL A 349 13.32 6.30 -6.98
C VAL A 349 13.52 7.46 -5.98
N ASP A 350 12.84 8.58 -6.21
CA ASP A 350 12.86 9.74 -5.31
C ASP A 350 11.97 9.60 -4.07
N GLY A 351 11.28 8.45 -3.92
CA GLY A 351 10.39 8.17 -2.80
C GLY A 351 8.96 8.69 -2.98
N SER A 352 8.60 9.21 -4.15
CA SER A 352 7.22 9.59 -4.48
C SER A 352 6.44 8.42 -5.10
N LEU A 353 5.10 8.49 -5.00
CA LEU A 353 4.19 7.62 -5.74
C LEU A 353 3.70 8.39 -6.98
N HIS A 354 3.90 7.84 -8.17
CA HIS A 354 3.38 8.41 -9.40
C HIS A 354 2.12 7.66 -9.85
N LEU A 355 1.09 8.42 -10.23
CA LEU A 355 -0.15 7.90 -10.82
C LEU A 355 -0.26 8.34 -12.28
N VAL A 356 -0.22 7.35 -13.20
CA VAL A 356 -0.20 7.57 -14.65
C VAL A 356 -1.45 6.97 -15.29
N ASP A 357 -2.24 7.79 -15.98
CA ASP A 357 -3.50 7.37 -16.63
C ASP A 357 -3.43 7.30 -18.16
N GLY A 358 -2.28 7.57 -18.72
CA GLY A 358 -2.05 7.61 -20.16
C GLY A 358 -2.14 9.02 -20.77
N MET A 359 -2.56 10.02 -20.02
CA MET A 359 -2.57 11.43 -20.43
C MET A 359 -1.68 12.28 -19.55
N THR A 360 -1.67 11.96 -18.25
CA THR A 360 -0.98 12.72 -17.21
C THR A 360 -0.19 11.80 -16.31
N ASP A 361 0.87 12.34 -15.73
CA ASP A 361 1.66 11.77 -14.64
C ASP A 361 1.50 12.69 -13.42
N GLN A 362 0.95 12.15 -12.33
CA GLN A 362 0.71 12.87 -11.09
C GLN A 362 1.63 12.33 -10.00
N ALA A 363 2.54 13.16 -9.50
CA ALA A 363 3.39 12.82 -8.37
C ALA A 363 2.68 13.06 -7.02
N ILE A 364 2.79 12.10 -6.11
CA ILE A 364 2.26 12.17 -4.74
C ILE A 364 3.44 12.03 -3.77
N HIS A 365 3.80 13.15 -3.16
CA HIS A 365 4.91 13.21 -2.19
C HIS A 365 4.46 13.01 -0.74
N SER A 366 3.14 13.10 -0.48
CA SER A 366 2.58 12.85 0.85
C SER A 366 2.43 11.36 1.09
N GLY A 367 3.08 10.82 2.10
CA GLY A 367 2.98 9.40 2.46
C GLY A 367 4.36 8.76 2.67
N LYS A 368 4.35 7.56 3.23
CA LYS A 368 5.54 6.74 3.42
C LYS A 368 5.58 5.66 2.33
N TRP A 369 5.92 6.06 1.12
CA TRP A 369 5.98 5.17 -0.02
C TRP A 369 7.32 4.43 -0.02
N GLY A 370 7.27 3.09 0.07
CA GLY A 370 8.44 2.23 -0.12
C GLY A 370 8.69 1.90 -1.59
N SER A 371 9.59 0.96 -1.83
CA SER A 371 10.04 0.59 -3.18
C SER A 371 9.14 -0.42 -3.88
N ASP A 372 8.19 -1.05 -3.18
CA ASP A 372 7.49 -2.21 -3.71
C ASP A 372 5.98 -2.01 -3.68
N LEU A 373 5.34 -2.27 -4.84
CA LEU A 373 3.91 -2.12 -5.08
C LEU A 373 3.34 -3.40 -5.69
N ALA A 374 2.12 -3.75 -5.31
CA ALA A 374 1.34 -4.79 -5.98
C ALA A 374 -0.15 -4.42 -6.02
N ALA A 375 -0.79 -4.60 -7.17
CA ALA A 375 -2.25 -4.52 -7.28
C ALA A 375 -2.87 -5.86 -6.91
N VAL A 376 -3.90 -5.84 -6.08
CA VAL A 376 -4.63 -7.04 -5.61
C VAL A 376 -6.12 -6.82 -5.78
N HIS A 377 -6.81 -7.81 -6.34
CA HIS A 377 -8.27 -7.85 -6.39
C HIS A 377 -8.81 -8.48 -5.12
N SER A 378 -9.83 -7.85 -4.55
CA SER A 378 -10.57 -8.41 -3.42
C SER A 378 -12.06 -8.13 -3.57
N SER A 379 -12.88 -8.77 -2.74
CA SER A 379 -14.32 -8.46 -2.64
C SER A 379 -14.60 -7.19 -1.81
N CYS A 380 -13.55 -6.48 -1.34
CA CYS A 380 -13.68 -5.34 -0.45
C CYS A 380 -13.60 -4.02 -1.20
N GLY A 381 -14.28 -3.00 -0.70
CA GLY A 381 -14.20 -1.64 -1.20
C GLY A 381 -14.44 -1.52 -2.70
N THR A 382 -13.51 -0.87 -3.41
CA THR A 382 -13.59 -0.68 -4.87
C THR A 382 -13.23 -1.93 -5.69
N GLY A 383 -12.89 -3.04 -5.04
CA GLY A 383 -12.54 -4.30 -5.70
C GLY A 383 -11.08 -4.43 -6.15
N THR A 384 -10.32 -3.34 -6.17
CA THR A 384 -8.88 -3.36 -6.48
C THR A 384 -8.13 -2.45 -5.53
N GLN A 385 -7.19 -3.02 -4.80
CA GLN A 385 -6.36 -2.31 -3.84
C GLN A 385 -4.90 -2.28 -4.30
N LEU A 386 -4.19 -1.23 -3.92
CA LEU A 386 -2.75 -1.11 -4.05
C LEU A 386 -2.10 -1.50 -2.72
N LEU A 387 -1.36 -2.60 -2.70
CA LEU A 387 -0.44 -2.92 -1.61
C LEU A 387 0.85 -2.15 -1.81
N VAL A 388 1.34 -1.54 -0.74
CA VAL A 388 2.55 -0.71 -0.75
C VAL A 388 3.43 -1.11 0.41
N SER A 389 4.72 -1.33 0.17
CA SER A 389 5.69 -1.38 1.25
C SER A 389 5.89 0.03 1.81
N GLU A 390 5.98 0.18 3.12
CA GLU A 390 6.26 1.47 3.73
C GLU A 390 7.77 1.76 3.67
N SER A 391 8.15 3.02 3.46
CA SER A 391 9.55 3.42 3.56
C SER A 391 10.00 3.30 5.01
N GLY A 392 10.84 2.31 5.28
CA GLY A 392 11.31 2.02 6.62
C GLY A 392 12.47 2.92 7.01
N ASP A 393 12.22 3.94 7.83
CA ASP A 393 13.25 4.63 8.61
C ASP A 393 13.61 3.82 9.87
N THR A 394 12.88 2.74 10.12
CA THR A 394 12.98 1.90 11.30
C THR A 394 13.53 0.52 10.95
N GLU A 395 13.85 -0.23 11.96
CA GLU A 395 14.29 -1.62 11.81
C GLU A 395 13.19 -2.57 11.30
N ARG A 396 11.96 -2.12 11.14
CA ARG A 396 10.79 -2.91 10.72
C ARG A 396 10.21 -2.34 9.46
N ASP A 397 9.92 -3.19 8.52
CA ASP A 397 9.18 -2.82 7.33
C ASP A 397 7.70 -3.15 7.49
N GLY A 398 6.84 -2.29 6.95
CA GLY A 398 5.40 -2.45 6.94
C GLY A 398 4.86 -2.64 5.54
N LEU A 399 3.70 -3.29 5.46
CA LEU A 399 2.90 -3.42 4.25
C LEU A 399 1.51 -2.86 4.53
N ARG A 400 0.96 -2.04 3.64
CA ARG A 400 -0.35 -1.41 3.81
C ARG A 400 -1.15 -1.47 2.51
N ALA A 401 -2.46 -1.63 2.64
CA ALA A 401 -3.37 -1.52 1.51
C ALA A 401 -3.92 -0.10 1.38
N PHE A 402 -4.01 0.37 0.15
CA PHE A 402 -4.63 1.64 -0.24
C PHE A 402 -5.69 1.40 -1.29
N GLU A 403 -6.73 2.22 -1.25
CA GLU A 403 -7.63 2.44 -2.36
C GLU A 403 -7.30 3.76 -3.03
N ILE A 404 -7.58 3.88 -4.33
CA ILE A 404 -7.30 5.10 -5.09
C ILE A 404 -8.60 5.47 -5.83
N PRO A 405 -9.62 6.00 -5.14
CA PRO A 405 -10.90 6.31 -5.80
C PRO A 405 -10.73 7.39 -6.88
N ASP A 406 -10.26 8.56 -6.56
CA ASP A 406 -10.17 9.72 -7.46
C ASP A 406 -8.72 10.17 -7.66
N ARG A 407 -7.81 9.21 -7.94
CA ARG A 407 -6.36 9.48 -8.09
C ARG A 407 -5.72 9.99 -6.78
N GLU A 408 -6.34 9.74 -5.67
CA GLU A 408 -5.83 10.06 -4.35
C GLU A 408 -5.75 8.76 -3.51
N PRO A 409 -4.57 8.37 -3.02
CA PRO A 409 -4.43 7.19 -2.20
C PRO A 409 -5.10 7.37 -0.83
N VAL A 410 -6.07 6.52 -0.54
CA VAL A 410 -6.77 6.45 0.75
C VAL A 410 -6.35 5.18 1.46
N THR A 411 -5.87 5.31 2.68
CA THR A 411 -5.49 4.15 3.51
C THR A 411 -6.69 3.24 3.75
N ALA A 412 -6.58 1.97 3.38
CA ALA A 412 -7.65 0.98 3.47
C ALA A 412 -7.40 -0.09 4.53
N SER A 413 -6.16 -0.25 5.04
CA SER A 413 -5.82 -1.20 6.10
C SER A 413 -4.89 -0.59 7.13
N SER A 414 -4.82 -1.20 8.33
CA SER A 414 -3.68 -1.01 9.23
C SER A 414 -2.41 -1.55 8.58
N ALA A 415 -1.25 -1.10 9.06
CA ALA A 415 0.03 -1.65 8.63
C ALA A 415 0.16 -3.11 9.12
N LEU A 416 0.64 -3.97 8.23
CA LEU A 416 1.11 -5.30 8.56
C LEU A 416 2.63 -5.21 8.72
N GLU A 417 3.09 -5.28 9.96
CA GLU A 417 4.51 -5.10 10.28
C GLU A 417 5.28 -6.44 10.25
N TYR A 418 6.50 -6.39 9.76
CA TYR A 418 7.45 -7.49 9.76
C TYR A 418 8.69 -7.12 10.59
N ASP A 419 9.13 -8.03 11.47
CA ASP A 419 10.46 -7.94 12.11
C ASP A 419 11.56 -8.37 11.12
N ALA A 420 11.47 -7.87 9.91
CA ALA A 420 12.27 -8.24 8.75
C ALA A 420 12.26 -7.10 7.75
N ARG A 421 13.15 -7.15 6.76
CA ARG A 421 13.15 -6.23 5.63
C ARG A 421 12.36 -6.82 4.47
N ILE A 422 11.41 -6.09 3.92
CA ILE A 422 10.74 -6.43 2.65
C ILE A 422 11.77 -6.23 1.53
N VAL A 423 12.00 -7.26 0.73
CA VAL A 423 12.95 -7.23 -0.39
C VAL A 423 12.27 -7.34 -1.74
N ALA A 424 11.02 -7.82 -1.77
CA ALA A 424 10.18 -7.83 -2.97
C ALA A 424 8.70 -7.94 -2.60
N LEU A 425 7.85 -7.41 -3.46
CA LEU A 425 6.39 -7.55 -3.42
C LEU A 425 5.87 -7.72 -4.84
N TRP A 426 5.23 -8.85 -5.12
CA TRP A 426 4.72 -9.18 -6.44
C TRP A 426 3.25 -9.61 -6.39
N PRO A 427 2.40 -9.19 -7.35
CA PRO A 427 1.05 -9.75 -7.43
C PRO A 427 1.11 -11.21 -7.82
N GLU A 428 0.24 -12.04 -7.24
CA GLU A 428 0.02 -13.41 -7.71
C GLU A 428 -0.54 -13.42 -9.14
N SER A 429 -0.30 -14.50 -9.87
CA SER A 429 -0.83 -14.65 -11.22
C SER A 429 -2.36 -14.65 -11.28
N SER A 430 -3.03 -15.04 -10.19
CA SER A 430 -4.49 -14.95 -10.04
C SER A 430 -5.01 -13.52 -9.88
N GLY A 431 -4.14 -12.59 -9.48
CA GLY A 431 -4.50 -11.22 -9.11
C GLY A 431 -5.21 -11.07 -7.75
N ASN A 432 -5.58 -12.18 -7.09
CA ASN A 432 -6.36 -12.14 -5.83
C ASN A 432 -5.52 -12.02 -4.57
N GLY A 433 -4.21 -11.99 -4.72
CA GLY A 433 -3.25 -11.88 -3.65
C GLY A 433 -1.91 -11.34 -4.14
N ALA A 434 -0.99 -11.19 -3.22
CA ALA A 434 0.39 -10.84 -3.51
C ALA A 434 1.34 -11.75 -2.74
N ILE A 435 2.56 -11.84 -3.21
CA ILE A 435 3.65 -12.50 -2.51
C ILE A 435 4.62 -11.43 -2.06
N THR A 436 4.84 -11.34 -0.75
CA THR A 436 5.91 -10.54 -0.17
C THR A 436 7.07 -11.43 0.22
N ILE A 437 8.27 -10.98 -0.10
CA ILE A 437 9.50 -11.66 0.29
C ILE A 437 10.18 -10.79 1.32
N VAL A 438 10.47 -11.37 2.47
CA VAL A 438 11.17 -10.67 3.56
C VAL A 438 12.48 -11.36 3.87
N ARG A 439 13.46 -10.56 4.31
CA ARG A 439 14.72 -11.05 4.85
C ARG A 439 14.73 -10.85 6.36
N ARG A 440 14.73 -11.96 7.09
CA ARG A 440 14.81 -11.96 8.55
C ARG A 440 16.11 -11.32 9.04
N LYS A 441 16.03 -10.52 10.09
CA LYS A 441 17.22 -9.87 10.69
C LYS A 441 17.99 -10.80 11.59
N ASP A 442 17.26 -11.63 12.37
CA ASP A 442 17.81 -12.53 13.35
C ASP A 442 18.56 -13.71 12.72
N THR A 443 18.03 -14.28 11.64
CA THR A 443 18.57 -15.48 10.98
C THR A 443 19.22 -15.18 9.64
N GLY A 444 18.88 -14.06 9.00
CA GLY A 444 19.27 -13.74 7.62
C GLY A 444 18.49 -14.53 6.55
N TRP A 445 17.56 -15.41 6.97
CA TRP A 445 16.75 -16.22 6.07
C TRP A 445 15.78 -15.37 5.26
N TYR A 446 15.47 -15.86 4.07
CA TYR A 446 14.43 -15.31 3.22
C TYR A 446 13.15 -16.12 3.38
N GLU A 447 12.04 -15.42 3.59
CA GLU A 447 10.72 -16.00 3.75
C GLU A 447 9.76 -15.38 2.74
N ALA A 448 9.04 -16.21 2.01
CA ALA A 448 8.00 -15.80 1.08
C ALA A 448 6.63 -16.01 1.73
N TYR A 449 5.86 -14.91 1.83
CA TYR A 449 4.51 -14.92 2.40
C TYR A 449 3.48 -14.59 1.33
N ARG A 450 2.39 -15.34 1.30
CA ARG A 450 1.18 -14.95 0.58
C ARG A 450 0.42 -13.93 1.40
N ILE A 451 0.04 -12.84 0.73
CA ILE A 451 -0.81 -11.79 1.28
C ILE A 451 -2.18 -11.87 0.63
N SER A 452 -3.21 -11.91 1.44
CA SER A 452 -4.60 -11.79 0.99
C SER A 452 -5.31 -10.67 1.74
N ILE A 453 -6.33 -10.08 1.10
CA ILE A 453 -7.15 -9.02 1.68
C ILE A 453 -8.51 -9.59 2.05
N SER A 454 -8.95 -9.38 3.28
CA SER A 454 -10.32 -9.65 3.72
C SER A 454 -10.96 -8.37 4.22
N CYS A 455 -12.28 -8.25 4.03
CA CYS A 455 -13.01 -7.13 4.60
C CYS A 455 -13.04 -7.27 6.13
N GLY A 456 -12.85 -6.17 6.86
CA GLY A 456 -13.06 -6.09 8.29
C GLY A 456 -14.57 -6.18 8.60
N ASN A 457 -14.92 -6.75 9.71
CA ASN A 457 -16.31 -6.82 10.19
C ASN A 457 -16.72 -5.51 10.84
#